data_e7487514a342d57347790e772c78d569
#
_entry.id   e7487514a342d57347790e772c78d569
#
_cell.length_a   1.000
_cell.length_b   1.000
_cell.length_c   1.000
_cell.angle_alpha   90.00
_cell.angle_beta   90.00
_cell.angle_gamma   90.00
#
_symmetry.space_group_name_H-M   'P 1'
#
loop_
_entity.id
_entity.type
_entity.pdbx_description
1 polymer ?
#
loop_
_entity_poly.entity_id
_entity_poly.type
_entity_poly.pdbx_seq_one_letter_code
_entity_poly.pdbx_strand_id
1 'polypeptide(L)'
;NTPEELDMAIGFLHGRIQYLFFGVWGNHNYFMTGMGLDTFAATDQNYITSNWKTFTPDEPGYSRHWYDNLCQIIQQSNIIIDAIDTRDIKWDSETQRNEIRAEAIFFRAWAHRCLAGMYGDTPIILEPARSAKVDYERSPRMDVWKQCAADFEWAAQNLPLTTTKNGRIVKAAADHMLAEMSICIGDYDKAIAAAKRVIDGTDGDYHLMTERFGTRAGEATDRYGNPHSSYWDLFRMGNFNYQEGNKEAIWVAQYDYEGRIS
;
A
#
# COMPACT_ATOMS: atom_id res chain seq x y z
N ASN A 1 -23.83 -8.85 3.87
CA ASN A 1 -23.92 -9.53 2.55
C ASN A 1 -24.40 -8.56 1.46
N THR A 2 -23.93 -7.31 1.51
CA THR A 2 -24.20 -6.32 0.48
C THR A 2 -22.89 -5.73 -0.07
N PRO A 3 -22.89 -5.13 -1.27
CA PRO A 3 -21.72 -4.41 -1.81
C PRO A 3 -21.15 -3.37 -0.84
N GLU A 4 -22.02 -2.64 -0.13
CA GLU A 4 -21.65 -1.59 0.82
C GLU A 4 -20.90 -2.18 2.04
N GLU A 5 -21.33 -3.33 2.55
CA GLU A 5 -20.61 -4.01 3.66
C GLU A 5 -19.21 -4.44 3.23
N LEU A 6 -19.04 -4.90 1.98
CA LEU A 6 -17.74 -5.24 1.44
C LEU A 6 -16.87 -4.01 1.17
N ASP A 7 -17.46 -2.91 0.69
CA ASP A 7 -16.77 -1.63 0.53
C ASP A 7 -16.27 -1.10 1.90
N MET A 8 -17.07 -1.24 2.96
CA MET A 8 -16.62 -0.93 4.32
C MET A 8 -15.49 -1.84 4.79
N ALA A 9 -15.52 -3.14 4.43
CA ALA A 9 -14.45 -4.08 4.75
C ALA A 9 -13.14 -3.73 4.03
N ILE A 10 -13.19 -3.18 2.81
CA ILE A 10 -12.03 -2.57 2.14
C ILE A 10 -11.49 -1.38 2.96
N GLY A 11 -12.37 -0.55 3.52
CA GLY A 11 -11.97 0.54 4.43
C GLY A 11 -11.13 0.05 5.62
N PHE A 12 -11.44 -1.13 6.17
CA PHE A 12 -10.61 -1.74 7.21
C PHE A 12 -9.17 -2.03 6.71
N LEU A 13 -9.00 -2.50 5.47
CA LEU A 13 -7.66 -2.77 4.90
C LEU A 13 -6.84 -1.47 4.80
N HIS A 14 -7.45 -0.37 4.36
CA HIS A 14 -6.80 0.95 4.38
C HIS A 14 -6.40 1.37 5.79
N GLY A 15 -7.29 1.18 6.77
CA GLY A 15 -6.99 1.47 8.18
C GLY A 15 -5.82 0.64 8.73
N ARG A 16 -5.67 -0.62 8.27
CA ARG A 16 -4.51 -1.46 8.66
C ARG A 16 -3.19 -0.93 8.08
N ILE A 17 -3.19 -0.38 6.86
CA ILE A 17 -2.01 0.28 6.30
C ILE A 17 -1.64 1.52 7.14
N GLN A 18 -2.62 2.36 7.48
CA GLN A 18 -2.40 3.50 8.35
C GLN A 18 -1.80 3.08 9.70
N TYR A 19 -2.39 2.06 10.33
CA TYR A 19 -1.91 1.52 11.61
C TYR A 19 -0.49 0.96 11.52
N LEU A 20 -0.16 0.29 10.40
CA LEU A 20 1.15 -0.31 10.18
C LEU A 20 2.27 0.75 10.14
N PHE A 21 2.02 1.90 9.51
CA PHE A 21 3.01 2.97 9.38
C PHE A 21 2.98 3.99 10.52
N PHE A 22 1.80 4.34 11.04
CA PHE A 22 1.63 5.42 12.01
C PHE A 22 0.61 5.08 13.14
N GLY A 23 0.55 3.81 13.54
CA GLY A 23 -0.30 3.38 14.66
C GLY A 23 0.11 3.97 16.00
N VAL A 24 -0.51 3.51 17.09
CA VAL A 24 -0.36 4.02 18.47
C VAL A 24 1.12 4.12 18.92
N TRP A 25 1.99 3.30 18.34
CA TRP A 25 3.44 3.31 18.53
C TRP A 25 4.16 3.85 17.28
N GLY A 26 3.58 4.84 16.61
CA GLY A 26 3.95 5.33 15.27
C GLY A 26 5.44 5.59 15.02
N ASN A 27 6.18 5.98 16.05
CA ASN A 27 7.64 6.15 15.94
C ASN A 27 8.36 4.86 15.55
N HIS A 28 7.87 3.71 16.00
CA HIS A 28 8.52 2.42 15.78
C HIS A 28 8.43 1.96 14.33
N ASN A 29 7.28 2.17 13.68
CA ASN A 29 7.06 1.72 12.30
C ASN A 29 7.84 2.56 11.29
N TYR A 30 7.93 3.86 11.52
CA TYR A 30 8.75 4.77 10.72
C TYR A 30 10.23 4.37 10.75
N PHE A 31 10.71 3.93 11.91
CA PHE A 31 12.08 3.52 12.08
C PHE A 31 12.44 2.23 11.34
N MET A 32 11.52 1.28 11.19
CA MET A 32 11.76 0.05 10.41
C MET A 32 12.03 0.30 8.93
N THR A 33 11.44 1.33 8.37
CA THR A 33 11.56 1.64 6.92
C THR A 33 12.72 2.57 6.58
N GLY A 34 13.23 3.34 7.53
CA GLY A 34 14.25 4.35 7.30
C GLY A 34 15.54 4.16 8.08
N MET A 35 15.49 3.51 9.23
CA MET A 35 16.68 3.34 10.07
C MET A 35 17.52 2.14 9.67
N GLY A 36 18.82 2.27 9.85
CA GLY A 36 19.79 1.25 9.41
C GLY A 36 20.36 1.53 8.02
N LEU A 37 19.98 2.67 7.42
CA LEU A 37 20.61 3.17 6.21
C LEU A 37 21.74 4.15 6.59
N ASP A 38 22.78 4.21 5.77
CA ASP A 38 23.93 5.12 5.97
C ASP A 38 23.50 6.62 5.94
N THR A 39 22.35 6.89 5.36
CA THR A 39 21.80 8.24 5.18
C THR A 39 20.83 8.65 6.29
N PHE A 40 20.52 7.76 7.22
CA PHE A 40 19.53 8.02 8.27
C PHE A 40 20.06 7.60 9.64
N ALA A 41 20.09 8.54 10.60
CA ALA A 41 20.49 8.27 11.96
C ALA A 41 19.39 8.68 12.95
N ALA A 42 19.09 7.80 13.90
CA ALA A 42 18.24 8.15 15.05
C ALA A 42 19.04 8.94 16.08
N THR A 43 18.43 9.95 16.65
CA THR A 43 18.98 10.70 17.80
C THR A 43 18.81 9.92 19.12
N ASP A 44 17.85 8.99 19.16
CA ASP A 44 17.60 8.13 20.33
C ASP A 44 18.31 6.79 20.15
N GLN A 45 19.36 6.58 20.93
CA GLN A 45 20.20 5.38 20.90
C GLN A 45 19.54 4.12 21.54
N ASN A 46 18.39 4.29 22.17
CA ASN A 46 17.69 3.19 22.85
C ASN A 46 16.80 2.38 21.91
N TYR A 47 16.61 2.80 20.67
CA TYR A 47 15.83 2.05 19.71
C TYR A 47 16.64 0.94 19.04
N ILE A 48 16.06 -0.23 18.96
CA ILE A 48 16.59 -1.43 18.29
C ILE A 48 17.08 -1.12 16.88
N THR A 49 16.39 -0.26 16.16
CA THR A 49 16.72 0.15 14.79
C THR A 49 17.99 0.98 14.68
N SER A 50 18.45 1.58 15.76
CA SER A 50 19.77 2.25 15.82
C SER A 50 20.88 1.30 16.27
N ASN A 51 20.54 0.11 16.75
CA ASN A 51 21.50 -0.84 17.27
C ASN A 51 21.21 -2.28 16.80
N TRP A 52 21.68 -2.62 15.63
CA TRP A 52 21.57 -3.95 15.02
C TRP A 52 22.06 -5.11 15.90
N LYS A 53 22.90 -4.82 16.89
CA LYS A 53 23.42 -5.85 17.82
C LYS A 53 22.34 -6.36 18.77
N THR A 54 21.29 -5.59 19.00
CA THR A 54 20.17 -5.95 19.88
C THR A 54 18.95 -6.47 19.11
N PHE A 55 19.01 -6.47 17.79
CA PHE A 55 17.94 -7.00 16.96
C PHE A 55 17.92 -8.53 17.02
N THR A 56 16.83 -9.09 17.52
CA THR A 56 16.60 -10.53 17.59
C THR A 56 15.34 -10.91 16.80
N PRO A 57 15.26 -12.15 16.26
CA PRO A 57 14.08 -12.61 15.54
C PRO A 57 12.79 -12.56 16.39
N ASP A 58 12.93 -12.66 17.70
CA ASP A 58 11.80 -12.68 18.65
C ASP A 58 11.42 -11.28 19.16
N GLU A 59 11.99 -10.22 18.56
CA GLU A 59 11.70 -8.86 18.98
C GLU A 59 10.21 -8.53 18.77
N PRO A 60 9.42 -8.38 19.84
CA PRO A 60 7.97 -8.25 19.75
C PRO A 60 7.52 -6.88 19.20
N GLY A 61 8.37 -5.86 19.34
CA GLY A 61 7.99 -4.49 19.02
C GLY A 61 7.98 -4.17 17.53
N TYR A 62 8.82 -4.83 16.74
CA TYR A 62 9.04 -4.45 15.32
C TYR A 62 8.75 -5.60 14.37
N SER A 63 9.57 -6.66 14.40
CA SER A 63 9.44 -7.78 13.47
C SER A 63 8.08 -8.45 13.60
N ARG A 64 7.67 -8.76 14.84
CA ARG A 64 6.39 -9.40 15.10
C ARG A 64 5.21 -8.50 14.74
N HIS A 65 5.29 -7.21 15.06
CA HIS A 65 4.23 -6.25 14.75
C HIS A 65 3.94 -6.21 13.23
N TRP A 66 4.99 -6.11 12.41
CA TRP A 66 4.82 -6.14 10.95
C TRP A 66 4.26 -7.47 10.47
N TYR A 67 4.82 -8.59 10.94
CA TYR A 67 4.37 -9.92 10.55
C TYR A 67 2.88 -10.13 10.85
N ASP A 68 2.48 -9.88 12.10
CA ASP A 68 1.09 -10.07 12.56
C ASP A 68 0.10 -9.19 11.77
N ASN A 69 0.46 -7.93 11.52
CA ASN A 69 -0.39 -7.01 10.76
C ASN A 69 -0.50 -7.41 9.29
N LEU A 70 0.58 -7.82 8.65
CA LEU A 70 0.56 -8.30 7.27
C LEU A 70 -0.27 -9.57 7.12
N CYS A 71 -0.16 -10.51 8.06
CA CYS A 71 -1.02 -11.70 8.10
C CYS A 71 -2.51 -11.34 8.28
N GLN A 72 -2.84 -10.33 9.09
CA GLN A 72 -4.21 -9.86 9.24
C GLN A 72 -4.74 -9.23 7.94
N ILE A 73 -3.92 -8.46 7.21
CA ILE A 73 -4.30 -7.91 5.89
C ILE A 73 -4.60 -9.04 4.92
N ILE A 74 -3.73 -10.07 4.83
CA ILE A 74 -3.95 -11.24 3.97
C ILE A 74 -5.25 -11.96 4.34
N GLN A 75 -5.44 -12.26 5.61
CA GLN A 75 -6.63 -12.96 6.09
C GLN A 75 -7.91 -12.17 5.76
N GLN A 76 -7.93 -10.87 6.03
CA GLN A 76 -9.09 -10.04 5.75
C GLN A 76 -9.35 -9.90 4.26
N SER A 77 -8.32 -9.74 3.45
CA SER A 77 -8.44 -9.73 1.98
C SER A 77 -9.05 -11.03 1.47
N ASN A 78 -8.58 -12.18 1.96
CA ASN A 78 -9.12 -13.48 1.58
C ASN A 78 -10.58 -13.66 2.03
N ILE A 79 -10.97 -13.14 3.20
CA ILE A 79 -12.39 -13.16 3.64
C ILE A 79 -13.28 -12.35 2.70
N ILE A 80 -12.81 -11.18 2.25
CA ILE A 80 -13.56 -10.35 1.31
C ILE A 80 -13.69 -11.06 -0.04
N ILE A 81 -12.60 -11.60 -0.58
CA ILE A 81 -12.58 -12.33 -1.85
C ILE A 81 -13.50 -13.54 -1.79
N ASP A 82 -13.39 -14.37 -0.74
CA ASP A 82 -14.24 -15.55 -0.53
C ASP A 82 -15.72 -15.15 -0.44
N ALA A 83 -16.04 -14.06 0.27
CA ALA A 83 -17.41 -13.56 0.36
C ALA A 83 -17.97 -13.13 -1.00
N ILE A 84 -17.18 -12.48 -1.85
CA ILE A 84 -17.56 -12.08 -3.21
C ILE A 84 -17.77 -13.30 -4.10
N ASP A 85 -16.95 -14.32 -3.96
CA ASP A 85 -16.94 -15.48 -4.84
C ASP A 85 -17.97 -16.56 -4.44
N THR A 86 -18.39 -16.62 -3.15
CA THR A 86 -19.22 -17.72 -2.63
C THR A 86 -20.61 -17.31 -2.15
N ARG A 87 -20.84 -16.02 -1.87
CA ARG A 87 -22.14 -15.56 -1.34
C ARG A 87 -23.05 -15.04 -2.44
N ASP A 88 -24.33 -15.20 -2.23
CA ASP A 88 -25.35 -14.58 -3.09
C ASP A 88 -25.49 -13.09 -2.73
N ILE A 89 -24.77 -12.26 -3.46
CA ILE A 89 -24.73 -10.80 -3.28
C ILE A 89 -25.34 -10.17 -4.53
N LYS A 90 -26.31 -9.28 -4.32
CA LYS A 90 -26.90 -8.52 -5.41
C LYS A 90 -25.99 -7.34 -5.77
N TRP A 91 -25.28 -7.47 -6.89
CA TRP A 91 -24.40 -6.43 -7.44
C TRP A 91 -25.17 -5.50 -8.37
N ASP A 92 -24.79 -4.21 -8.40
CA ASP A 92 -25.32 -3.26 -9.38
C ASP A 92 -24.75 -3.54 -10.78
N SER A 93 -23.51 -4.03 -10.84
CA SER A 93 -22.82 -4.41 -12.06
C SER A 93 -21.68 -5.39 -11.78
N GLU A 94 -21.24 -6.10 -12.82
CA GLU A 94 -20.01 -6.91 -12.76
C GLU A 94 -18.77 -6.02 -12.52
N THR A 95 -18.77 -4.80 -13.04
CA THR A 95 -17.71 -3.82 -12.80
C THR A 95 -17.57 -3.52 -11.31
N GLN A 96 -18.66 -3.18 -10.63
CA GLN A 96 -18.63 -2.91 -9.18
C GLN A 96 -18.08 -4.11 -8.39
N ARG A 97 -18.56 -5.32 -8.74
CA ARG A 97 -18.05 -6.57 -8.12
C ARG A 97 -16.55 -6.72 -8.30
N ASN A 98 -16.08 -6.54 -9.54
CA ASN A 98 -14.68 -6.72 -9.88
C ASN A 98 -13.79 -5.63 -9.30
N GLU A 99 -14.22 -4.39 -9.20
CA GLU A 99 -13.49 -3.30 -8.55
C GLU A 99 -13.23 -3.58 -7.06
N ILE A 100 -14.26 -3.97 -6.30
CA ILE A 100 -14.10 -4.30 -4.87
C ILE A 100 -13.21 -5.53 -4.70
N ARG A 101 -13.38 -6.55 -5.55
CA ARG A 101 -12.52 -7.74 -5.56
C ARG A 101 -11.07 -7.40 -5.88
N ALA A 102 -10.84 -6.53 -6.85
CA ALA A 102 -9.51 -6.11 -7.27
C ALA A 102 -8.76 -5.35 -6.17
N GLU A 103 -9.46 -4.52 -5.43
CA GLU A 103 -8.85 -3.82 -4.30
C GLU A 103 -8.47 -4.78 -3.17
N ALA A 104 -9.31 -5.78 -2.86
CA ALA A 104 -8.97 -6.84 -1.90
C ALA A 104 -7.76 -7.66 -2.37
N ILE A 105 -7.68 -8.03 -3.65
CA ILE A 105 -6.54 -8.75 -4.23
C ILE A 105 -5.28 -7.90 -4.17
N PHE A 106 -5.37 -6.61 -4.46
CA PHE A 106 -4.25 -5.67 -4.34
C PHE A 106 -3.67 -5.67 -2.93
N PHE A 107 -4.49 -5.56 -1.88
CA PHE A 107 -4.01 -5.59 -0.50
C PHE A 107 -3.41 -6.94 -0.10
N ARG A 108 -3.97 -8.05 -0.57
CA ARG A 108 -3.40 -9.38 -0.38
C ARG A 108 -1.99 -9.47 -0.97
N ALA A 109 -1.84 -9.05 -2.22
CA ALA A 109 -0.55 -9.03 -2.91
C ALA A 109 0.44 -8.10 -2.22
N TRP A 110 0.02 -6.90 -1.83
CA TRP A 110 0.85 -5.94 -1.13
C TRP A 110 1.40 -6.51 0.19
N ALA A 111 0.56 -7.19 0.95
CA ALA A 111 0.97 -7.79 2.21
C ALA A 111 1.93 -8.98 2.02
N HIS A 112 1.68 -9.86 1.03
CA HIS A 112 2.62 -10.95 0.70
C HIS A 112 3.97 -10.41 0.18
N ARG A 113 3.95 -9.36 -0.66
CA ARG A 113 5.16 -8.68 -1.11
C ARG A 113 6.01 -8.20 0.06
N CYS A 114 5.39 -7.54 1.05
CA CYS A 114 6.08 -7.07 2.24
C CYS A 114 6.63 -8.25 3.08
N LEU A 115 5.83 -9.29 3.30
CA LEU A 115 6.27 -10.49 4.02
C LEU A 115 7.49 -11.12 3.34
N ALA A 116 7.42 -11.37 2.04
CA ALA A 116 8.53 -11.97 1.30
C ALA A 116 9.76 -11.06 1.24
N GLY A 117 9.57 -9.73 1.18
CA GLY A 117 10.66 -8.76 1.20
C GLY A 117 11.38 -8.70 2.54
N MET A 118 10.64 -8.74 3.64
CA MET A 118 11.19 -8.57 5.01
C MET A 118 11.67 -9.89 5.63
N TYR A 119 10.96 -11.00 5.38
CA TYR A 119 11.18 -12.27 6.08
C TYR A 119 11.69 -13.41 5.17
N GLY A 120 11.79 -13.17 3.86
CA GLY A 120 12.22 -14.19 2.90
C GLY A 120 11.11 -15.17 2.54
N ASP A 121 11.38 -16.48 2.65
CA ASP A 121 10.41 -17.52 2.34
C ASP A 121 9.24 -17.48 3.33
N THR A 122 8.01 -17.35 2.79
CA THR A 122 6.77 -17.23 3.57
C THR A 122 5.66 -18.04 2.92
N PRO A 123 4.62 -18.44 3.67
CA PRO A 123 3.48 -19.12 3.07
C PRO A 123 2.74 -18.24 2.06
N ILE A 124 2.29 -18.84 0.95
CA ILE A 124 1.31 -18.24 0.04
C ILE A 124 -0.08 -18.60 0.55
N ILE A 125 -0.84 -17.62 1.03
CA ILE A 125 -2.16 -17.82 1.65
C ILE A 125 -3.22 -17.14 0.77
N LEU A 126 -3.97 -17.93 0.00
CA LEU A 126 -4.96 -17.44 -0.96
C LEU A 126 -6.41 -17.68 -0.51
N GLU A 127 -6.60 -18.35 0.61
CA GLU A 127 -7.92 -18.66 1.17
C GLU A 127 -8.01 -18.21 2.62
N PRO A 128 -9.21 -17.86 3.12
CA PRO A 128 -9.37 -17.49 4.52
C PRO A 128 -9.22 -18.72 5.42
N ALA A 129 -8.50 -18.55 6.53
CA ALA A 129 -8.46 -19.56 7.59
C ALA A 129 -9.84 -19.63 8.26
N ARG A 130 -10.49 -20.80 8.19
CA ARG A 130 -11.81 -21.07 8.81
C ARG A 130 -11.69 -21.74 10.18
N SER A 131 -10.49 -22.20 10.54
CA SER A 131 -10.14 -22.81 11.82
C SER A 131 -8.67 -22.55 12.12
N ALA A 132 -8.25 -22.87 13.36
CA ALA A 132 -6.83 -22.79 13.70
C ALA A 132 -6.02 -23.73 12.82
N LYS A 133 -5.03 -23.18 12.11
CA LYS A 133 -4.12 -23.90 11.22
C LYS A 133 -2.68 -23.60 11.67
N VAL A 134 -1.90 -24.64 11.93
CA VAL A 134 -0.52 -24.54 12.43
C VAL A 134 0.51 -25.20 11.51
N ASP A 135 0.06 -25.76 10.41
CA ASP A 135 0.83 -26.55 9.44
C ASP A 135 1.09 -25.77 8.13
N TYR A 136 1.29 -24.46 8.21
CA TYR A 136 1.67 -23.67 7.05
C TYR A 136 3.10 -23.99 6.61
N GLU A 137 3.28 -24.28 5.34
CA GLU A 137 4.58 -24.46 4.70
C GLU A 137 5.05 -23.15 4.08
N ARG A 138 6.35 -22.88 4.18
CA ARG A 138 6.95 -21.71 3.52
C ARG A 138 7.17 -22.00 2.05
N SER A 139 6.73 -21.09 1.20
CA SER A 139 7.05 -21.08 -0.22
C SER A 139 8.33 -20.25 -0.47
N PRO A 140 9.15 -20.60 -1.45
CA PRO A 140 10.29 -19.77 -1.84
C PRO A 140 9.85 -18.33 -2.11
N ARG A 141 10.62 -17.36 -1.64
CA ARG A 141 10.35 -15.92 -1.83
C ARG A 141 10.02 -15.55 -3.28
N MET A 142 10.74 -16.15 -4.22
CA MET A 142 10.53 -15.92 -5.65
C MET A 142 9.12 -16.34 -6.10
N ASP A 143 8.59 -17.44 -5.57
CA ASP A 143 7.24 -17.91 -5.92
C ASP A 143 6.16 -17.04 -5.28
N VAL A 144 6.42 -16.52 -4.07
CA VAL A 144 5.55 -15.50 -3.45
C VAL A 144 5.48 -14.24 -4.33
N TRP A 145 6.62 -13.73 -4.80
CA TRP A 145 6.65 -12.55 -5.67
C TRP A 145 6.00 -12.77 -7.04
N LYS A 146 6.12 -13.97 -7.62
CA LYS A 146 5.37 -14.35 -8.84
C LYS A 146 3.86 -14.33 -8.59
N GLN A 147 3.40 -14.84 -7.44
CA GLN A 147 1.99 -14.76 -7.06
C GLN A 147 1.53 -13.29 -6.89
N CYS A 148 2.36 -12.45 -6.24
CA CYS A 148 2.07 -11.04 -6.12
C CYS A 148 1.96 -10.34 -7.49
N ALA A 149 2.86 -10.65 -8.43
CA ALA A 149 2.80 -10.11 -9.79
C ALA A 149 1.50 -10.51 -10.50
N ALA A 150 1.07 -11.77 -10.38
CA ALA A 150 -0.19 -12.23 -10.95
C ALA A 150 -1.42 -11.54 -10.31
N ASP A 151 -1.42 -11.37 -8.99
CA ASP A 151 -2.48 -10.65 -8.27
C ASP A 151 -2.54 -9.16 -8.68
N PHE A 152 -1.40 -8.47 -8.78
CA PHE A 152 -1.36 -7.08 -9.23
C PHE A 152 -1.76 -6.92 -10.71
N GLU A 153 -1.41 -7.87 -11.58
CA GLU A 153 -1.83 -7.88 -12.98
C GLU A 153 -3.36 -8.00 -13.09
N TRP A 154 -3.97 -8.91 -12.32
CA TRP A 154 -5.41 -9.04 -12.26
C TRP A 154 -6.08 -7.78 -11.69
N ALA A 155 -5.51 -7.21 -10.61
CA ALA A 155 -6.00 -5.98 -10.02
C ALA A 155 -5.95 -4.81 -11.02
N ALA A 156 -4.84 -4.64 -11.75
CA ALA A 156 -4.71 -3.60 -12.77
C ALA A 156 -5.73 -3.71 -13.93
N GLN A 157 -6.19 -4.93 -14.23
CA GLN A 157 -7.22 -5.15 -15.26
C GLN A 157 -8.62 -4.78 -14.79
N ASN A 158 -8.89 -4.75 -13.49
CA ASN A 158 -10.22 -4.63 -12.91
C ASN A 158 -10.42 -3.38 -12.04
N LEU A 159 -9.36 -2.71 -11.64
CA LEU A 159 -9.45 -1.44 -10.90
C LEU A 159 -9.84 -0.28 -11.81
N PRO A 160 -10.57 0.73 -11.27
CA PRO A 160 -10.93 1.92 -12.03
C PRO A 160 -9.71 2.79 -12.34
N LEU A 161 -9.79 3.56 -13.43
CA LEU A 161 -8.76 4.55 -13.78
C LEU A 161 -8.70 5.69 -12.76
N THR A 162 -9.85 6.10 -12.24
CA THR A 162 -9.98 7.20 -11.29
C THR A 162 -11.01 6.87 -10.23
N THR A 163 -10.94 7.55 -9.10
CA THR A 163 -11.91 7.45 -8.01
C THR A 163 -12.27 8.82 -7.48
N THR A 164 -13.48 8.97 -6.95
CA THR A 164 -13.89 10.16 -6.22
C THR A 164 -13.59 10.09 -4.72
N LYS A 165 -13.21 8.91 -4.22
CA LYS A 165 -12.87 8.68 -2.81
C LYS A 165 -11.34 8.74 -2.66
N ASN A 166 -10.84 9.74 -1.94
CA ASN A 166 -9.42 9.86 -1.65
C ASN A 166 -8.87 8.59 -1.01
N GLY A 167 -7.67 8.18 -1.43
CA GLY A 167 -6.96 7.04 -0.88
C GLY A 167 -7.35 5.66 -1.43
N ARG A 168 -8.47 5.52 -2.17
CA ARG A 168 -8.84 4.24 -2.80
C ARG A 168 -7.83 3.84 -3.87
N ILE A 169 -7.66 2.53 -4.02
CA ILE A 169 -6.72 2.00 -5.00
C ILE A 169 -7.28 2.16 -6.41
N VAL A 170 -6.45 2.67 -7.30
CA VAL A 170 -6.75 2.83 -8.73
C VAL A 170 -5.79 1.99 -9.57
N LYS A 171 -6.11 1.84 -10.83
CA LYS A 171 -5.33 1.04 -11.78
C LYS A 171 -3.85 1.38 -11.79
N ALA A 172 -3.48 2.66 -11.80
CA ALA A 172 -2.10 3.12 -11.77
C ALA A 172 -1.31 2.58 -10.56
N ALA A 173 -1.95 2.43 -9.40
CA ALA A 173 -1.29 1.86 -8.22
C ALA A 173 -0.99 0.36 -8.41
N ALA A 174 -1.89 -0.38 -9.04
CA ALA A 174 -1.66 -1.79 -9.33
C ALA A 174 -0.58 -1.99 -10.41
N ASP A 175 -0.58 -1.16 -11.46
CA ASP A 175 0.46 -1.22 -12.49
C ASP A 175 1.84 -0.81 -11.97
N HIS A 176 1.91 0.16 -11.04
CA HIS A 176 3.14 0.49 -10.34
C HIS A 176 3.69 -0.71 -9.55
N MET A 177 2.84 -1.38 -8.76
CA MET A 177 3.22 -2.56 -7.99
C MET A 177 3.57 -3.76 -8.88
N LEU A 178 2.87 -3.93 -10.00
CA LEU A 178 3.18 -4.95 -11.01
C LEU A 178 4.56 -4.71 -11.62
N ALA A 179 4.90 -3.46 -11.94
CA ALA A 179 6.22 -3.13 -12.46
C ALA A 179 7.32 -3.47 -11.44
N GLU A 180 7.13 -3.13 -10.16
CA GLU A 180 8.06 -3.47 -9.09
C GLU A 180 8.25 -4.98 -8.95
N MET A 181 7.15 -5.74 -8.87
CA MET A 181 7.23 -7.20 -8.74
C MET A 181 7.86 -7.86 -9.98
N SER A 182 7.57 -7.33 -11.17
CA SER A 182 8.16 -7.82 -12.40
C SER A 182 9.68 -7.61 -12.44
N ILE A 183 10.18 -6.50 -11.91
CA ILE A 183 11.63 -6.30 -11.71
C ILE A 183 12.19 -7.35 -10.75
N CYS A 184 11.53 -7.58 -9.62
CA CYS A 184 11.98 -8.53 -8.60
C CYS A 184 12.08 -9.97 -9.11
N ILE A 185 11.19 -10.38 -10.03
CA ILE A 185 11.21 -11.73 -10.64
C ILE A 185 12.00 -11.80 -11.94
N GLY A 186 12.58 -10.69 -12.42
CA GLY A 186 13.39 -10.64 -13.64
C GLY A 186 12.59 -10.56 -14.95
N ASP A 187 11.28 -10.30 -14.88
CA ASP A 187 10.41 -10.07 -16.07
C ASP A 187 10.43 -8.59 -16.45
N TYR A 188 11.53 -8.15 -17.05
CA TYR A 188 11.75 -6.75 -17.37
C TYR A 188 10.82 -6.22 -18.47
N ASP A 189 10.40 -7.05 -19.40
CA ASP A 189 9.47 -6.64 -20.47
C ASP A 189 8.08 -6.29 -19.87
N LYS A 190 7.60 -7.12 -18.94
CA LYS A 190 6.36 -6.83 -18.20
C LYS A 190 6.52 -5.61 -17.30
N ALA A 191 7.66 -5.45 -16.64
CA ALA A 191 7.95 -4.27 -15.82
C ALA A 191 7.89 -2.98 -16.63
N ILE A 192 8.54 -2.95 -17.80
CA ILE A 192 8.52 -1.81 -18.72
C ILE A 192 7.10 -1.54 -19.19
N ALA A 193 6.36 -2.56 -19.61
CA ALA A 193 4.98 -2.40 -20.10
C ALA A 193 4.05 -1.82 -19.03
N ALA A 194 4.15 -2.30 -17.78
CA ALA A 194 3.34 -1.80 -16.66
C ALA A 194 3.71 -0.35 -16.30
N ALA A 195 5.01 -0.04 -16.15
CA ALA A 195 5.47 1.31 -15.86
C ALA A 195 5.07 2.33 -16.96
N LYS A 196 5.15 1.93 -18.24
CA LYS A 196 4.75 2.79 -19.35
C LYS A 196 3.28 3.13 -19.35
N ARG A 197 2.38 2.26 -18.90
CA ARG A 197 0.95 2.59 -18.80
C ARG A 197 0.70 3.79 -17.88
N VAL A 198 1.46 3.90 -16.80
CA VAL A 198 1.40 5.05 -15.89
C VAL A 198 2.09 6.28 -16.51
N ILE A 199 3.32 6.12 -17.01
CA ILE A 199 4.15 7.21 -17.54
C ILE A 199 3.54 7.84 -18.81
N ASP A 200 3.03 7.00 -19.72
CA ASP A 200 2.46 7.44 -21.00
C ASP A 200 0.99 7.90 -20.87
N GLY A 201 0.43 7.94 -19.66
CA GLY A 201 -0.90 8.47 -19.39
C GLY A 201 -2.05 7.50 -19.69
N THR A 202 -1.78 6.22 -19.96
CA THR A 202 -2.84 5.21 -20.21
C THR A 202 -3.70 4.97 -18.96
N ASP A 203 -3.08 5.01 -17.77
CA ASP A 203 -3.73 4.79 -16.49
C ASP A 203 -4.18 6.07 -15.78
N GLY A 204 -4.01 7.22 -16.40
CA GLY A 204 -4.36 8.54 -15.89
C GLY A 204 -3.27 9.57 -16.15
N ASP A 205 -3.58 10.84 -15.89
CA ASP A 205 -2.66 11.95 -16.07
C ASP A 205 -1.69 12.05 -14.86
N TYR A 206 -0.70 11.14 -14.82
CA TYR A 206 0.34 11.15 -13.79
C TYR A 206 1.64 11.74 -14.38
N HIS A 207 2.19 12.75 -13.69
CA HIS A 207 3.45 13.37 -14.07
C HIS A 207 4.10 14.09 -12.88
N LEU A 208 5.40 14.39 -13.01
CA LEU A 208 6.11 15.16 -12.01
C LEU A 208 5.61 16.61 -11.96
N MET A 209 5.33 17.11 -10.76
CA MET A 209 4.88 18.49 -10.56
C MET A 209 6.05 19.44 -10.68
N THR A 210 6.15 20.15 -11.78
CA THR A 210 7.21 21.13 -12.07
C THR A 210 6.80 22.56 -11.74
N GLU A 211 5.49 22.84 -11.73
CA GLU A 211 4.93 24.15 -11.43
C GLU A 211 4.26 24.15 -10.05
N ARG A 212 4.16 25.34 -9.46
CA ARG A 212 3.45 25.55 -8.19
C ARG A 212 1.96 25.20 -8.34
N PHE A 213 1.38 24.51 -7.36
CA PHE A 213 -0.02 24.06 -7.44
C PHE A 213 -0.72 24.04 -6.08
N GLY A 214 -2.05 23.88 -6.12
CA GLY A 214 -2.90 23.63 -4.96
C GLY A 214 -3.15 24.85 -4.09
N THR A 215 -3.47 24.58 -2.82
CA THR A 215 -4.05 25.56 -1.90
C THR A 215 -3.14 26.74 -1.55
N ARG A 216 -1.83 26.56 -1.66
CA ARG A 216 -0.83 27.59 -1.29
C ARG A 216 0.09 27.98 -2.46
N ALA A 217 -0.31 27.73 -3.70
CA ALA A 217 0.48 28.08 -4.89
C ALA A 217 0.79 29.59 -5.00
N GLY A 218 -0.08 30.45 -4.48
CA GLY A 218 0.14 31.91 -4.46
C GLY A 218 1.16 32.40 -3.43
N GLU A 219 1.63 31.56 -2.52
CA GLU A 219 2.66 31.93 -1.54
C GLU A 219 4.04 31.77 -2.18
N ALA A 220 4.74 32.87 -2.40
CA ALA A 220 6.03 32.85 -3.11
C ALA A 220 7.19 32.35 -2.23
N THR A 221 7.19 32.69 -0.95
CA THR A 221 8.30 32.44 -0.02
C THR A 221 7.83 31.99 1.35
N ASP A 222 8.72 31.33 2.09
CA ASP A 222 8.56 31.06 3.50
C ASP A 222 8.75 32.32 4.37
N ARG A 223 8.60 32.20 5.69
CA ARG A 223 8.79 33.29 6.65
C ARG A 223 10.21 33.88 6.68
N TYR A 224 11.18 33.22 6.07
CA TYR A 224 12.56 33.64 5.98
C TYR A 224 12.93 34.19 4.60
N GLY A 225 11.97 34.26 3.66
CA GLY A 225 12.19 34.77 2.31
C GLY A 225 12.71 33.70 1.32
N ASN A 226 12.80 32.43 1.69
CA ASN A 226 13.23 31.40 0.78
C ASN A 226 12.08 31.05 -0.19
N PRO A 227 12.33 30.90 -1.50
CA PRO A 227 11.29 30.59 -2.44
C PRO A 227 10.71 29.17 -2.23
N HIS A 228 9.39 29.07 -2.31
CA HIS A 228 8.70 27.77 -2.35
C HIS A 228 8.81 27.16 -3.73
N SER A 229 8.87 25.83 -3.79
CA SER A 229 8.89 25.03 -5.03
C SER A 229 7.63 24.14 -5.14
N SER A 230 7.41 23.54 -6.30
CA SER A 230 6.38 22.50 -6.46
C SER A 230 6.56 21.33 -5.49
N TYR A 231 7.81 20.96 -5.17
CA TYR A 231 8.11 19.97 -4.15
C TYR A 231 7.57 20.35 -2.76
N TRP A 232 7.63 21.65 -2.39
CA TRP A 232 7.04 22.12 -1.14
C TRP A 232 5.51 21.99 -1.15
N ASP A 233 4.86 22.19 -2.30
CA ASP A 233 3.40 22.08 -2.45
C ASP A 233 2.90 20.65 -2.26
N LEU A 234 3.69 19.62 -2.63
CA LEU A 234 3.32 18.19 -2.45
C LEU A 234 2.94 17.84 -0.99
N PHE A 235 3.50 18.56 -0.02
CA PHE A 235 3.31 18.30 1.41
C PHE A 235 2.39 19.31 2.11
N ARG A 236 1.55 19.98 1.35
CA ARG A 236 0.58 20.96 1.92
C ARG A 236 -0.79 20.33 2.06
N MET A 237 -1.47 20.68 3.16
CA MET A 237 -2.84 20.26 3.40
C MET A 237 -3.72 20.68 2.21
N GLY A 238 -4.53 19.75 1.69
CA GLY A 238 -5.34 19.93 0.51
C GLY A 238 -4.59 19.76 -0.83
N ASN A 239 -3.35 19.20 -0.79
CA ASN A 239 -2.57 18.90 -1.99
C ASN A 239 -2.08 17.43 -2.00
N PHE A 240 -2.57 16.57 -1.12
CA PHE A 240 -2.02 15.21 -0.97
C PHE A 240 -2.52 14.25 -2.06
N ASN A 241 -3.74 14.45 -2.52
CA ASN A 241 -4.42 13.50 -3.39
C ASN A 241 -4.39 13.95 -4.86
N TYR A 242 -4.50 12.96 -5.76
CA TYR A 242 -4.63 13.20 -7.19
C TYR A 242 -5.78 14.18 -7.51
N GLN A 243 -6.93 14.03 -6.83
CA GLN A 243 -8.11 14.86 -6.99
C GLN A 243 -7.90 16.31 -6.51
N GLU A 244 -6.92 16.53 -5.67
CA GLU A 244 -6.50 17.86 -5.17
C GLU A 244 -5.47 18.54 -6.10
N GLY A 245 -5.19 17.92 -7.26
CA GLY A 245 -4.25 18.44 -8.25
C GLY A 245 -2.84 17.88 -8.16
N ASN A 246 -2.56 16.98 -7.22
CA ASN A 246 -1.25 16.33 -7.09
C ASN A 246 -1.11 15.17 -8.09
N LYS A 247 -0.49 15.45 -9.25
CA LYS A 247 -0.33 14.44 -10.31
C LYS A 247 0.79 13.43 -10.05
N GLU A 248 1.59 13.63 -9.00
CA GLU A 248 2.53 12.61 -8.52
C GLU A 248 1.87 11.56 -7.60
N ALA A 249 0.68 11.86 -7.07
CA ALA A 249 0.01 11.03 -6.08
C ALA A 249 -0.70 9.84 -6.73
N ILE A 250 -0.03 8.68 -6.81
CA ILE A 250 -0.61 7.43 -7.32
C ILE A 250 -1.48 6.75 -6.26
N TRP A 251 -0.99 6.63 -5.03
CA TRP A 251 -1.71 6.10 -3.88
C TRP A 251 -1.25 6.78 -2.61
N VAL A 252 -2.19 7.29 -1.84
CA VAL A 252 -1.92 8.05 -0.61
C VAL A 252 -2.73 7.47 0.55
N ALA A 253 -2.04 7.02 1.58
CA ALA A 253 -2.70 6.65 2.84
C ALA A 253 -3.28 7.90 3.49
N GLN A 254 -4.58 7.88 3.78
CA GLN A 254 -5.28 9.04 4.33
C GLN A 254 -5.11 9.11 5.84
N TYR A 255 -4.63 10.24 6.34
CA TYR A 255 -4.53 10.54 7.77
C TYR A 255 -5.33 11.80 8.06
N ASP A 256 -6.29 11.71 8.96
CA ASP A 256 -7.02 12.86 9.45
C ASP A 256 -6.38 13.36 10.76
N TYR A 257 -6.05 14.66 10.80
CA TYR A 257 -5.47 15.26 12.00
C TYR A 257 -6.47 15.26 13.18
N GLU A 258 -7.77 15.34 12.89
CA GLU A 258 -8.85 15.34 13.89
C GLU A 258 -9.29 13.91 14.26
N GLY A 259 -9.07 12.94 13.39
CA GLY A 259 -9.36 11.52 13.62
C GLY A 259 -8.34 10.87 14.53
N ARG A 260 -8.25 11.27 15.79
CA ARG A 260 -7.55 10.47 16.79
C ARG A 260 -8.25 9.12 16.87
N ILE A 261 -7.62 8.09 16.34
CA ILE A 261 -8.00 6.72 16.64
C ILE A 261 -7.78 6.56 18.15
N SER A 262 -8.86 6.70 18.89
CA SER A 262 -8.91 6.43 20.33
C SER A 262 -8.89 4.93 20.59
#